data_43d7f4f2d219cc55bcc26ab58430c290
#
_entry.id   43d7f4f2d219cc55bcc26ab58430c290
#
_cell.length_a   1.000
_cell.length_b   1.000
_cell.length_c   1.000
_cell.angle_alpha   90.00
_cell.angle_beta   90.00
_cell.angle_gamma   90.00
#
_symmetry.space_group_name_H-M   'P 1'
#
loop_
_entity.id
_entity.type
_entity.pdbx_description
1 polymer ?
#
loop_
_entity_poly.entity_id
_entity_poly.type
_entity_poly.pdbx_seq_one_letter_code
_entity_poly.pdbx_strand_id
1 'polypeptide(L)'
;MEIRFANTSENQGVRDLWTYCFTDSQDYVDFYFKNKYNPEKTMVVEDGGRILSAIHLNQHRVKLGGKDLDTSYVVGVSTLAEARGMGFMADLMSRSLYQVGAMDQSFAILMPIDHRLYRTYGFETCYDILEIKLDIFDLKKFKLDGSFKRASKEDADDLVEVYSSAITAYNGSALREQAYFTEFVEEMEIEGGYIYISYRDGQPTAYLAYTIDGGDFFVREVYYKEMKSYQSVLKFIFNHNTQCKTVTINTGIDDRLMDILDNPKDASFTIKPFMMARIVDIENFLRDLKIKTGQEGHSLNIEISDPVIRENNGIYSFDNNTGILRARKHGNAVTDLYGLAENTMLGDGGAALERLVEDPPDIDISLTINELTSLLFAYRTIEDICFIKGIDVSDSLRAIFDFKKKTNYINEYV
;
A
#
# COMPACT_ATOMS: atom_id res chain seq x y z
N MET A 1 16.40 26.51 9.63
CA MET A 1 15.52 25.55 8.96
C MET A 1 16.06 24.14 9.18
N GLU A 2 15.25 23.24 9.72
CA GLU A 2 15.62 21.85 10.04
C GLU A 2 14.62 20.86 9.43
N ILE A 3 15.10 19.68 9.07
CA ILE A 3 14.26 18.55 8.64
C ILE A 3 14.54 17.40 9.59
N ARG A 4 13.53 17.03 10.38
CA ARG A 4 13.63 16.04 11.45
C ARG A 4 12.26 15.48 11.81
N PHE A 5 12.20 14.51 12.69
CA PHE A 5 10.94 14.15 13.33
C PHE A 5 10.39 15.31 14.17
N ALA A 6 9.07 15.43 14.20
CA ALA A 6 8.38 16.38 15.07
C ALA A 6 8.59 16.00 16.55
N ASN A 7 8.41 16.96 17.41
CA ASN A 7 8.35 16.73 18.85
C ASN A 7 6.95 17.06 19.40
N THR A 8 6.65 16.61 20.60
CA THR A 8 5.32 16.76 21.20
C THR A 8 4.87 18.22 21.34
N SER A 9 5.81 19.17 21.50
CA SER A 9 5.47 20.60 21.60
C SER A 9 5.02 21.21 20.29
N GLU A 10 5.23 20.52 19.16
CA GLU A 10 4.89 20.97 17.81
C GLU A 10 3.55 20.40 17.31
N ASN A 11 2.87 19.58 18.11
CA ASN A 11 1.60 18.94 17.73
C ASN A 11 0.58 19.96 17.20
N GLN A 12 0.48 21.14 17.83
CA GLN A 12 -0.43 22.17 17.35
C GLN A 12 0.00 22.75 16.00
N GLY A 13 1.29 22.98 15.77
CA GLY A 13 1.81 23.49 14.49
C GLY A 13 1.57 22.50 13.33
N VAL A 14 1.75 21.20 13.58
CA VAL A 14 1.45 20.14 12.57
C VAL A 14 -0.05 20.06 12.30
N ARG A 15 -0.88 20.18 13.34
CA ARG A 15 -2.33 20.20 13.21
C ARG A 15 -2.82 21.43 12.43
N ASP A 16 -2.27 22.60 12.70
CA ASP A 16 -2.61 23.84 11.99
C ASP A 16 -2.24 23.72 10.50
N LEU A 17 -1.09 23.12 10.18
CA LEU A 17 -0.68 22.84 8.80
C LEU A 17 -1.65 21.87 8.11
N TRP A 18 -2.07 20.79 8.80
CA TRP A 18 -3.07 19.84 8.27
C TRP A 18 -4.38 20.57 7.95
N THR A 19 -4.94 21.29 8.93
CA THR A 19 -6.20 22.03 8.78
C THR A 19 -6.13 23.06 7.64
N TYR A 20 -4.95 23.67 7.41
CA TYR A 20 -4.74 24.59 6.30
C TYR A 20 -4.69 23.89 4.95
N CYS A 21 -4.10 22.70 4.87
CA CYS A 21 -3.85 22.01 3.60
C CYS A 21 -4.98 21.09 3.14
N PHE A 22 -5.79 20.57 4.07
CA PHE A 22 -6.86 19.61 3.81
C PHE A 22 -8.23 20.18 4.17
N THR A 23 -9.28 19.59 3.58
CA THR A 23 -10.67 20.05 3.74
C THR A 23 -11.48 19.18 4.72
N ASP A 24 -10.78 18.40 5.54
CA ASP A 24 -11.38 17.51 6.52
C ASP A 24 -12.23 18.28 7.54
N SER A 25 -13.28 17.64 8.06
CA SER A 25 -14.07 18.21 9.15
C SER A 25 -13.23 18.34 10.43
N GLN A 26 -13.59 19.32 11.28
CA GLN A 26 -12.89 19.50 12.56
C GLN A 26 -12.94 18.23 13.42
N ASP A 27 -14.09 17.52 13.42
CA ASP A 27 -14.26 16.29 14.17
C ASP A 27 -13.33 15.18 13.67
N TYR A 28 -13.11 15.08 12.34
CA TYR A 28 -12.14 14.13 11.78
C TYR A 28 -10.70 14.52 12.12
N VAL A 29 -10.34 15.81 12.07
CA VAL A 29 -9.02 16.29 12.48
C VAL A 29 -8.76 15.96 13.95
N ASP A 30 -9.76 16.17 14.84
CA ASP A 30 -9.67 15.84 16.26
C ASP A 30 -9.45 14.33 16.46
N PHE A 31 -10.21 13.52 15.73
CA PHE A 31 -10.08 12.07 15.74
C PHE A 31 -8.68 11.61 15.28
N TYR A 32 -8.20 12.13 14.13
CA TYR A 32 -6.90 11.76 13.58
C TYR A 32 -5.75 12.10 14.54
N PHE A 33 -5.72 13.34 15.04
CA PHE A 33 -4.66 13.79 15.96
C PHE A 33 -4.72 13.13 17.34
N LYS A 34 -5.87 12.63 17.75
CA LYS A 34 -6.03 11.85 18.99
C LYS A 34 -5.60 10.38 18.84
N ASN A 35 -5.95 9.72 17.73
CA ASN A 35 -5.86 8.27 17.60
C ASN A 35 -4.73 7.79 16.65
N LYS A 36 -4.45 8.54 15.56
CA LYS A 36 -3.54 8.09 14.49
C LYS A 36 -2.22 8.86 14.44
N TYR A 37 -2.20 10.13 14.83
CA TYR A 37 -1.02 10.97 14.79
C TYR A 37 0.03 10.57 15.82
N ASN A 38 1.30 10.51 15.37
CA ASN A 38 2.46 10.31 16.25
C ASN A 38 3.59 11.24 15.84
N PRO A 39 4.03 12.20 16.71
CA PRO A 39 5.11 13.11 16.38
C PRO A 39 6.43 12.40 16.10
N GLU A 40 6.74 11.28 16.78
CA GLU A 40 7.95 10.48 16.56
C GLU A 40 7.95 9.72 15.21
N LYS A 41 6.84 9.74 14.49
CA LYS A 41 6.64 9.16 13.16
C LYS A 41 6.22 10.21 12.13
N THR A 42 6.35 11.49 12.46
CA THR A 42 6.02 12.61 11.59
C THR A 42 7.25 13.43 11.28
N MET A 43 7.68 13.43 10.02
CA MET A 43 8.78 14.27 9.55
C MET A 43 8.27 15.68 9.26
N VAL A 44 9.02 16.68 9.67
CA VAL A 44 8.68 18.10 9.48
C VAL A 44 9.84 18.91 8.91
N VAL A 45 9.49 19.96 8.18
CA VAL A 45 10.38 21.11 7.93
C VAL A 45 10.00 22.20 8.90
N GLU A 46 10.89 22.54 9.80
CA GLU A 46 10.71 23.58 10.81
C GLU A 46 11.64 24.77 10.51
N ASP A 47 11.14 25.98 10.62
CA ASP A 47 11.92 27.21 10.52
C ASP A 47 11.41 28.31 11.50
N GLY A 48 12.27 28.70 12.41
CA GLY A 48 11.98 29.77 13.39
C GLY A 48 10.78 29.50 14.30
N GLY A 49 10.53 28.23 14.67
CA GLY A 49 9.42 27.81 15.51
C GLY A 49 8.12 27.51 14.71
N ARG A 50 8.17 27.53 13.38
CA ARG A 50 7.02 27.33 12.51
C ARG A 50 7.17 26.08 11.65
N ILE A 51 6.14 25.25 11.58
CA ILE A 51 6.10 24.07 10.71
C ILE A 51 5.67 24.52 9.30
N LEU A 52 6.55 24.28 8.33
CA LEU A 52 6.35 24.69 6.94
C LEU A 52 5.84 23.54 6.07
N SER A 53 6.25 22.30 6.37
CA SER A 53 5.87 21.11 5.65
C SER A 53 5.91 19.89 6.58
N ALA A 54 5.09 18.90 6.31
CA ALA A 54 5.04 17.65 7.07
C ALA A 54 4.75 16.44 6.20
N ILE A 55 5.22 15.26 6.65
CA ILE A 55 4.86 13.94 6.16
C ILE A 55 4.68 13.02 7.37
N HIS A 56 3.56 12.32 7.46
CA HIS A 56 3.30 11.37 8.52
C HIS A 56 3.58 9.94 8.03
N LEU A 57 4.26 9.14 8.83
CA LEU A 57 4.57 7.73 8.61
C LEU A 57 3.70 6.88 9.54
N ASN A 58 2.42 6.75 9.21
CA ASN A 58 1.50 5.94 10.00
C ASN A 58 1.92 4.47 9.94
N GLN A 59 2.10 3.84 11.10
CA GLN A 59 2.58 2.48 11.17
C GLN A 59 1.46 1.50 10.84
N HIS A 60 1.71 0.65 9.86
CA HIS A 60 0.76 -0.35 9.37
C HIS A 60 1.42 -1.73 9.30
N ARG A 61 0.59 -2.75 9.30
CA ARG A 61 1.00 -4.12 9.00
C ARG A 61 0.23 -4.61 7.78
N VAL A 62 0.95 -5.22 6.85
CA VAL A 62 0.38 -5.75 5.60
C VAL A 62 0.70 -7.23 5.50
N LYS A 63 -0.32 -8.02 5.18
CA LYS A 63 -0.13 -9.41 4.77
C LYS A 63 0.20 -9.42 3.28
N LEU A 64 1.43 -9.76 2.92
CA LEU A 64 1.89 -9.84 1.53
C LEU A 64 2.57 -11.19 1.30
N GLY A 65 2.16 -11.91 0.24
CA GLY A 65 2.72 -13.24 -0.05
C GLY A 65 2.56 -14.26 1.07
N GLY A 66 1.57 -14.08 1.95
CA GLY A 66 1.34 -14.91 3.13
C GLY A 66 2.25 -14.60 4.31
N LYS A 67 2.99 -13.48 4.27
CA LYS A 67 3.82 -12.95 5.36
C LYS A 67 3.21 -11.68 5.93
N ASP A 68 3.33 -11.51 7.24
CA ASP A 68 2.93 -10.31 7.95
C ASP A 68 4.16 -9.40 8.03
N LEU A 69 4.08 -8.24 7.38
CA LEU A 69 5.19 -7.29 7.23
C LEU A 69 4.79 -5.93 7.78
N ASP A 70 5.69 -5.33 8.56
CA ASP A 70 5.54 -3.96 9.01
C ASP A 70 5.88 -2.99 7.88
N THR A 71 5.11 -1.90 7.79
CA THR A 71 5.29 -0.87 6.77
C THR A 71 4.83 0.49 7.29
N SER A 72 5.31 1.55 6.66
CA SER A 72 4.79 2.90 6.86
C SER A 72 3.78 3.25 5.77
N TYR A 73 2.60 3.68 6.18
CA TYR A 73 1.63 4.34 5.30
C TYR A 73 1.93 5.84 5.33
N VAL A 74 2.40 6.35 4.19
CA VAL A 74 2.75 7.76 4.02
C VAL A 74 1.47 8.56 3.81
N VAL A 75 1.15 9.42 4.75
CA VAL A 75 -0.07 10.25 4.75
C VAL A 75 0.23 11.70 5.10
N GLY A 76 -0.74 12.59 4.97
CA GLY A 76 -0.64 13.97 5.44
C GLY A 76 0.51 14.76 4.81
N VAL A 77 0.87 14.46 3.55
CA VAL A 77 1.92 15.17 2.82
C VAL A 77 1.44 16.59 2.54
N SER A 78 1.94 17.53 3.30
CA SER A 78 1.45 18.90 3.33
C SER A 78 2.58 19.93 3.31
N THR A 79 2.32 21.10 2.69
CA THR A 79 3.26 22.23 2.64
C THR A 79 2.47 23.53 2.58
N LEU A 80 2.81 24.49 3.43
CA LEU A 80 2.25 25.84 3.40
C LEU A 80 2.39 26.46 2.01
N ALA A 81 1.41 27.24 1.56
CA ALA A 81 1.39 27.78 0.21
C ALA A 81 2.63 28.63 -0.11
N GLU A 82 3.07 29.46 0.83
CA GLU A 82 4.27 30.29 0.70
C GLU A 82 5.59 29.53 0.68
N ALA A 83 5.58 28.27 1.11
CA ALA A 83 6.75 27.38 1.13
C ALA A 83 6.77 26.38 -0.05
N ARG A 84 5.71 26.40 -0.89
CA ARG A 84 5.65 25.54 -2.09
C ARG A 84 6.70 25.97 -3.13
N GLY A 85 7.19 24.99 -3.89
CA GLY A 85 8.24 25.24 -4.89
C GLY A 85 9.65 25.37 -4.32
N MET A 86 9.84 25.29 -3.00
CA MET A 86 11.15 25.35 -2.34
C MET A 86 11.84 23.98 -2.20
N GLY A 87 11.25 22.91 -2.72
CA GLY A 87 11.83 21.56 -2.68
C GLY A 87 11.52 20.75 -1.40
N PHE A 88 10.82 21.32 -0.43
CA PHE A 88 10.61 20.68 0.89
C PHE A 88 9.94 19.32 0.84
N MET A 89 8.95 19.15 -0.05
CA MET A 89 8.31 17.83 -0.25
C MET A 89 9.34 16.78 -0.72
N ALA A 90 10.23 17.15 -1.62
CA ALA A 90 11.25 16.22 -2.14
C ALA A 90 12.23 15.82 -1.04
N ASP A 91 12.69 16.79 -0.25
CA ASP A 91 13.60 16.55 0.87
C ASP A 91 12.94 15.69 1.97
N LEU A 92 11.68 16.01 2.33
CA LEU A 92 10.92 15.23 3.31
C LEU A 92 10.67 13.80 2.82
N MET A 93 10.21 13.64 1.58
CA MET A 93 9.93 12.30 1.02
C MET A 93 11.21 11.46 0.99
N SER A 94 12.32 12.03 0.51
CA SER A 94 13.60 11.33 0.50
C SER A 94 14.02 10.88 1.90
N ARG A 95 14.04 11.80 2.86
CA ARG A 95 14.40 11.48 4.25
C ARG A 95 13.43 10.49 4.90
N SER A 96 12.12 10.62 4.62
CA SER A 96 11.11 9.70 5.12
C SER A 96 11.35 8.27 4.65
N LEU A 97 11.73 8.08 3.37
CA LEU A 97 12.04 6.76 2.83
C LEU A 97 13.28 6.13 3.48
N TYR A 98 14.33 6.93 3.76
CA TYR A 98 15.48 6.46 4.55
C TYR A 98 15.06 6.10 5.99
N GLN A 99 14.13 6.85 6.61
CA GLN A 99 13.63 6.52 7.95
C GLN A 99 12.79 5.24 7.96
N VAL A 100 12.01 4.95 6.90
CA VAL A 100 11.31 3.67 6.74
C VAL A 100 12.31 2.52 6.78
N GLY A 101 13.41 2.59 6.02
CA GLY A 101 14.48 1.59 6.08
C GLY A 101 15.15 1.50 7.47
N ALA A 102 15.39 2.64 8.14
CA ALA A 102 15.98 2.68 9.48
C ALA A 102 15.06 2.06 10.56
N MET A 103 13.74 1.95 10.29
CA MET A 103 12.78 1.24 11.13
C MET A 103 12.68 -0.26 10.81
N ASP A 104 13.62 -0.82 10.04
CA ASP A 104 13.62 -2.22 9.56
C ASP A 104 12.38 -2.58 8.74
N GLN A 105 11.81 -1.60 8.04
CA GLN A 105 10.70 -1.76 7.11
C GLN A 105 11.25 -1.76 5.68
N SER A 106 10.96 -2.80 4.93
CA SER A 106 11.51 -2.98 3.58
C SER A 106 10.72 -2.30 2.47
N PHE A 107 9.54 -1.74 2.78
CA PHE A 107 8.69 -1.01 1.83
C PHE A 107 7.81 0.04 2.53
N ALA A 108 7.24 0.95 1.75
CA ALA A 108 6.22 1.90 2.16
C ALA A 108 5.02 1.84 1.22
N ILE A 109 3.85 2.28 1.71
CA ILE A 109 2.62 2.40 0.93
C ILE A 109 2.06 3.82 1.03
N LEU A 110 1.24 4.24 0.06
CA LEU A 110 0.48 5.49 0.12
C LEU A 110 -0.77 5.43 -0.77
N MET A 111 -1.76 6.27 -0.44
CA MET A 111 -2.88 6.59 -1.32
C MET A 111 -2.56 7.90 -2.05
N PRO A 112 -2.34 7.88 -3.37
CA PRO A 112 -1.89 9.08 -4.08
C PRO A 112 -3.03 10.03 -4.41
N ILE A 113 -2.82 11.32 -4.23
CA ILE A 113 -3.66 12.36 -4.84
C ILE A 113 -3.40 12.48 -6.35
N ASP A 114 -2.17 12.19 -6.78
CA ASP A 114 -1.73 12.13 -8.17
C ASP A 114 -0.56 11.14 -8.30
N HIS A 115 -0.76 10.07 -9.05
CA HIS A 115 0.25 9.02 -9.26
C HIS A 115 1.55 9.56 -9.88
N ARG A 116 1.47 10.57 -10.77
CA ARG A 116 2.64 11.18 -11.43
C ARG A 116 3.63 11.76 -10.41
N LEU A 117 3.08 12.37 -9.35
CA LEU A 117 3.87 12.98 -8.30
C LEU A 117 4.72 11.92 -7.58
N TYR A 118 4.10 10.83 -7.15
CA TYR A 118 4.77 9.82 -6.32
C TYR A 118 5.64 8.85 -7.13
N ARG A 119 5.36 8.67 -8.44
CA ARG A 119 6.25 7.92 -9.33
C ARG A 119 7.66 8.49 -9.38
N THR A 120 7.81 9.81 -9.26
CA THR A 120 9.14 10.46 -9.22
C THR A 120 9.97 10.06 -8.00
N TYR A 121 9.33 9.52 -6.97
CA TYR A 121 9.96 9.01 -5.75
C TYR A 121 10.06 7.48 -5.73
N GLY A 122 9.80 6.79 -6.81
CA GLY A 122 9.93 5.34 -6.92
C GLY A 122 8.69 4.55 -6.49
N PHE A 123 7.59 5.19 -6.17
CA PHE A 123 6.31 4.49 -5.93
C PHE A 123 5.68 4.02 -7.24
N GLU A 124 4.99 2.89 -7.20
CA GLU A 124 4.19 2.40 -8.33
C GLU A 124 2.86 1.85 -7.83
N THR A 125 1.85 1.89 -8.71
CA THR A 125 0.54 1.29 -8.41
C THR A 125 0.69 -0.19 -8.15
N CYS A 126 0.17 -0.65 -7.02
CA CYS A 126 0.18 -2.05 -6.60
C CYS A 126 -1.18 -2.55 -6.12
N TYR A 127 -2.17 -1.67 -6.02
CA TYR A 127 -3.51 -1.96 -5.53
C TYR A 127 -4.54 -1.24 -6.38
N ASP A 128 -5.58 -1.98 -6.77
CA ASP A 128 -6.74 -1.43 -7.45
C ASP A 128 -7.97 -1.56 -6.55
N ILE A 129 -8.97 -0.72 -6.83
CA ILE A 129 -10.31 -0.80 -6.25
C ILE A 129 -11.32 -0.94 -7.39
N LEU A 130 -12.35 -1.76 -7.18
CA LEU A 130 -13.51 -1.86 -8.04
C LEU A 130 -14.63 -0.97 -7.48
N GLU A 131 -15.00 0.07 -8.21
CA GLU A 131 -16.19 0.85 -7.95
C GLU A 131 -17.35 0.29 -8.77
N ILE A 132 -18.42 -0.13 -8.10
CA ILE A 132 -19.65 -0.61 -8.74
C ILE A 132 -20.76 0.40 -8.51
N LYS A 133 -21.42 0.85 -9.56
CA LYS A 133 -22.59 1.74 -9.48
C LYS A 133 -23.79 1.10 -10.15
N LEU A 134 -24.93 1.07 -9.46
CA LEU A 134 -26.17 0.45 -9.94
C LEU A 134 -27.41 1.12 -9.35
N ASP A 135 -28.56 0.87 -9.95
CA ASP A 135 -29.85 1.23 -9.37
C ASP A 135 -30.15 0.29 -8.19
N ILE A 136 -30.65 0.84 -7.09
CA ILE A 136 -30.94 0.04 -5.88
C ILE A 136 -31.98 -1.07 -6.17
N PHE A 137 -32.85 -0.89 -7.15
CA PHE A 137 -33.85 -1.89 -7.53
C PHE A 137 -33.27 -3.14 -8.21
N ASP A 138 -32.04 -3.07 -8.73
CA ASP A 138 -31.32 -4.27 -9.24
C ASP A 138 -31.02 -5.27 -8.12
N LEU A 139 -31.04 -4.81 -6.88
CA LEU A 139 -30.83 -5.63 -5.68
C LEU A 139 -32.14 -6.27 -5.13
N LYS A 140 -33.30 -5.97 -5.74
CA LYS A 140 -34.64 -6.41 -5.24
C LYS A 140 -34.78 -7.91 -5.08
N LYS A 141 -34.15 -8.69 -5.97
CA LYS A 141 -34.27 -10.16 -5.99
C LYS A 141 -33.64 -10.86 -4.79
N PHE A 142 -32.64 -10.25 -4.17
CA PHE A 142 -31.92 -10.85 -3.04
C PHE A 142 -32.80 -10.97 -1.83
N LYS A 143 -32.47 -11.90 -0.94
CA LYS A 143 -33.25 -12.22 0.27
C LYS A 143 -32.36 -12.11 1.50
N LEU A 144 -32.93 -11.66 2.60
CA LEU A 144 -32.27 -11.69 3.90
C LEU A 144 -32.09 -13.14 4.36
N ASP A 145 -30.91 -13.42 4.91
CA ASP A 145 -30.58 -14.67 5.59
C ASP A 145 -29.87 -14.32 6.90
N GLY A 146 -30.56 -14.57 8.01
CA GLY A 146 -30.10 -14.17 9.35
C GLY A 146 -30.59 -12.80 9.78
N SER A 147 -29.83 -12.14 10.63
CA SER A 147 -30.16 -10.85 11.24
C SER A 147 -29.03 -9.84 11.04
N PHE A 148 -29.36 -8.56 11.18
CA PHE A 148 -28.39 -7.45 11.13
C PHE A 148 -28.38 -6.70 12.45
N LYS A 149 -27.18 -6.35 12.93
CA LYS A 149 -26.96 -5.52 14.11
C LYS A 149 -26.08 -4.33 13.71
N ARG A 150 -26.45 -3.12 14.12
CA ARG A 150 -25.55 -1.97 14.05
C ARG A 150 -24.35 -2.23 14.96
N ALA A 151 -23.15 -2.13 14.43
CA ALA A 151 -21.93 -2.31 15.18
C ALA A 151 -21.68 -1.16 16.15
N SER A 152 -21.12 -1.49 17.28
CA SER A 152 -20.55 -0.59 18.27
C SER A 152 -19.08 -0.98 18.51
N LYS A 153 -18.34 -0.23 19.34
CA LYS A 153 -16.94 -0.55 19.69
C LYS A 153 -16.80 -1.93 20.37
N GLU A 154 -17.84 -2.39 21.05
CA GLU A 154 -17.88 -3.70 21.71
C GLU A 154 -17.95 -4.87 20.72
N ASP A 155 -18.31 -4.60 19.46
CA ASP A 155 -18.43 -5.61 18.41
C ASP A 155 -17.14 -5.74 17.55
N ALA A 156 -16.04 -5.12 17.98
CA ALA A 156 -14.78 -5.11 17.22
C ALA A 156 -14.25 -6.53 16.94
N ASP A 157 -14.42 -7.48 17.85
CA ASP A 157 -14.00 -8.89 17.66
C ASP A 157 -14.77 -9.57 16.52
N ASP A 158 -16.08 -9.32 16.40
CA ASP A 158 -16.90 -9.84 15.31
C ASP A 158 -16.48 -9.26 13.96
N LEU A 159 -16.11 -7.96 13.91
CA LEU A 159 -15.57 -7.30 12.73
C LEU A 159 -14.22 -7.91 12.34
N VAL A 160 -13.30 -8.12 13.30
CA VAL A 160 -12.01 -8.80 13.09
C VAL A 160 -12.23 -10.20 12.50
N GLU A 161 -13.16 -10.97 13.03
CA GLU A 161 -13.44 -12.34 12.58
C GLU A 161 -13.88 -12.37 11.11
N VAL A 162 -14.81 -11.51 10.72
CA VAL A 162 -15.28 -11.41 9.33
C VAL A 162 -14.15 -10.95 8.41
N TYR A 163 -13.48 -9.86 8.78
CA TYR A 163 -12.39 -9.28 7.99
C TYR A 163 -11.24 -10.27 7.76
N SER A 164 -10.73 -10.86 8.84
CA SER A 164 -9.61 -11.81 8.78
C SER A 164 -9.92 -13.03 7.92
N SER A 165 -11.17 -13.51 7.92
CA SER A 165 -11.61 -14.57 7.03
C SER A 165 -11.61 -14.12 5.56
N ALA A 166 -12.17 -12.95 5.27
CA ALA A 166 -12.33 -12.45 3.90
C ALA A 166 -10.99 -12.12 3.23
N ILE A 167 -10.03 -11.51 3.96
CA ILE A 167 -8.74 -11.11 3.40
C ILE A 167 -7.82 -12.28 3.03
N THR A 168 -8.14 -13.50 3.42
CA THR A 168 -7.35 -14.70 3.04
C THR A 168 -7.27 -14.92 1.54
N ALA A 169 -8.23 -14.38 0.78
CA ALA A 169 -8.27 -14.45 -0.68
C ALA A 169 -7.24 -13.52 -1.35
N TYR A 170 -6.74 -12.49 -0.64
CA TYR A 170 -5.87 -11.47 -1.20
C TYR A 170 -4.39 -11.76 -0.95
N ASN A 171 -3.54 -11.32 -1.90
CA ASN A 171 -2.09 -11.43 -1.75
C ASN A 171 -1.54 -10.30 -0.86
N GLY A 172 -2.01 -9.06 -1.08
CA GLY A 172 -1.66 -7.88 -0.29
C GLY A 172 -2.91 -7.31 0.37
N SER A 173 -2.95 -7.26 1.71
CA SER A 173 -4.07 -6.71 2.48
C SER A 173 -3.58 -6.15 3.81
N ALA A 174 -4.25 -5.13 4.34
CA ALA A 174 -3.95 -4.62 5.67
C ALA A 174 -4.28 -5.67 6.75
N LEU A 175 -3.49 -5.73 7.80
CA LEU A 175 -3.81 -6.51 9.00
C LEU A 175 -4.51 -5.58 9.98
N ARG A 176 -5.76 -5.92 10.31
CA ARG A 176 -6.61 -5.12 11.20
C ARG A 176 -6.91 -5.91 12.46
N GLU A 177 -6.60 -5.33 13.60
CA GLU A 177 -6.84 -5.88 14.92
C GLU A 177 -8.04 -5.18 15.60
N GLN A 178 -8.41 -5.60 16.80
CA GLN A 178 -9.52 -5.04 17.56
C GLN A 178 -9.44 -3.51 17.73
N ALA A 179 -8.23 -2.99 18.00
CA ALA A 179 -8.01 -1.55 18.15
C ALA A 179 -8.41 -0.77 16.89
N TYR A 180 -8.02 -1.30 15.70
CA TYR A 180 -8.41 -0.71 14.42
C TYR A 180 -9.93 -0.59 14.28
N PHE A 181 -10.68 -1.67 14.55
CA PHE A 181 -12.13 -1.64 14.39
C PHE A 181 -12.84 -0.79 15.45
N THR A 182 -12.27 -0.68 16.64
CA THR A 182 -12.76 0.27 17.67
C THR A 182 -12.65 1.72 17.16
N GLU A 183 -11.53 2.07 16.54
CA GLU A 183 -11.32 3.38 15.92
C GLU A 183 -12.18 3.56 14.65
N PHE A 184 -12.31 2.52 13.83
CA PHE A 184 -13.11 2.57 12.60
C PHE A 184 -14.60 2.80 12.86
N VAL A 185 -15.14 2.25 13.93
CA VAL A 185 -16.52 2.55 14.36
C VAL A 185 -16.67 4.03 14.71
N GLU A 186 -15.71 4.61 15.47
CA GLU A 186 -15.70 6.04 15.82
C GLU A 186 -15.56 6.92 14.55
N GLU A 187 -14.66 6.56 13.65
CA GLU A 187 -14.42 7.25 12.37
C GLU A 187 -15.69 7.30 11.52
N MET A 188 -16.36 6.14 11.34
CA MET A 188 -17.59 6.07 10.58
C MET A 188 -18.74 6.88 11.20
N GLU A 189 -18.82 6.95 12.53
CA GLU A 189 -19.81 7.79 13.21
C GLU A 189 -19.55 9.29 12.99
N ILE A 190 -18.29 9.72 13.01
CA ILE A 190 -17.86 11.11 12.71
C ILE A 190 -18.22 11.49 11.28
N GLU A 191 -18.06 10.57 10.32
CA GLU A 191 -18.43 10.76 8.92
C GLU A 191 -19.96 10.68 8.67
N GLY A 192 -20.77 10.47 9.71
CA GLY A 192 -22.22 10.29 9.58
C GLY A 192 -22.62 8.94 8.99
N GLY A 193 -21.71 7.98 9.00
CA GLY A 193 -21.90 6.64 8.45
C GLY A 193 -22.34 5.61 9.49
N TYR A 194 -22.44 4.39 9.03
CA TYR A 194 -22.89 3.24 9.80
C TYR A 194 -22.07 2.01 9.45
N ILE A 195 -21.83 1.16 10.45
CA ILE A 195 -21.34 -0.21 10.24
C ILE A 195 -22.45 -1.17 10.71
N TYR A 196 -22.79 -2.16 9.87
CA TYR A 196 -23.70 -3.23 10.20
C TYR A 196 -23.06 -4.59 10.03
N ILE A 197 -23.25 -5.46 11.01
CA ILE A 197 -22.78 -6.85 10.98
C ILE A 197 -23.98 -7.76 10.70
N SER A 198 -23.80 -8.67 9.75
CA SER A 198 -24.75 -9.76 9.45
C SER A 198 -24.43 -10.99 10.28
N TYR A 199 -25.43 -11.54 10.95
CA TYR A 199 -25.31 -12.76 11.74
C TYR A 199 -26.21 -13.86 11.20
N ARG A 200 -25.67 -15.09 11.20
CA ARG A 200 -26.45 -16.30 10.96
C ARG A 200 -26.09 -17.34 12.00
N ASP A 201 -27.13 -17.94 12.63
CA ASP A 201 -26.98 -18.91 13.73
C ASP A 201 -26.07 -18.39 14.88
N GLY A 202 -26.15 -17.09 15.15
CA GLY A 202 -25.37 -16.41 16.18
C GLY A 202 -23.91 -16.12 15.83
N GLN A 203 -23.46 -16.43 14.59
CA GLN A 203 -22.10 -16.16 14.13
C GLN A 203 -22.06 -14.98 13.16
N PRO A 204 -21.05 -14.08 13.24
CA PRO A 204 -20.88 -13.00 12.27
C PRO A 204 -20.45 -13.58 10.92
N THR A 205 -21.13 -13.17 9.84
CA THR A 205 -20.93 -13.73 8.49
C THR A 205 -20.55 -12.70 7.44
N ALA A 206 -20.88 -11.43 7.67
CA ALA A 206 -20.50 -10.30 6.84
C ALA A 206 -20.58 -9.00 7.64
N TYR A 207 -19.92 -7.96 7.15
CA TYR A 207 -20.22 -6.59 7.56
C TYR A 207 -20.14 -5.64 6.37
N LEU A 208 -20.79 -4.48 6.51
CA LEU A 208 -20.67 -3.37 5.59
C LEU A 208 -20.54 -2.06 6.36
N ALA A 209 -19.67 -1.16 5.87
CA ALA A 209 -19.57 0.21 6.31
C ALA A 209 -20.08 1.13 5.19
N TYR A 210 -21.00 2.04 5.50
CA TYR A 210 -21.65 2.86 4.48
C TYR A 210 -22.08 4.22 5.01
N THR A 211 -22.26 5.15 4.06
CA THR A 211 -22.94 6.44 4.27
C THR A 211 -24.13 6.57 3.33
N ILE A 212 -25.03 7.49 3.62
CA ILE A 212 -26.14 7.86 2.75
C ILE A 212 -26.07 9.38 2.53
N ASP A 213 -25.89 9.79 1.30
CA ASP A 213 -25.87 11.21 0.93
C ASP A 213 -26.53 11.44 -0.43
N GLY A 214 -27.36 12.50 -0.54
CA GLY A 214 -27.99 12.92 -1.80
C GLY A 214 -28.86 11.84 -2.49
N GLY A 215 -29.26 10.76 -1.78
CA GLY A 215 -29.99 9.63 -2.34
C GLY A 215 -29.09 8.53 -2.93
N ASP A 216 -27.79 8.61 -2.71
CA ASP A 216 -26.83 7.54 -2.96
C ASP A 216 -26.53 6.75 -1.67
N PHE A 217 -26.52 5.42 -1.78
CA PHE A 217 -26.08 4.51 -0.74
C PHE A 217 -24.62 4.15 -1.05
N PHE A 218 -23.69 4.82 -0.39
CA PHE A 218 -22.28 4.62 -0.60
C PHE A 218 -21.71 3.59 0.37
N VAL A 219 -21.32 2.43 -0.13
CA VAL A 219 -20.60 1.39 0.62
C VAL A 219 -19.10 1.67 0.55
N ARG A 220 -18.54 2.17 1.68
CA ARG A 220 -17.09 2.37 1.82
C ARG A 220 -16.35 1.06 1.76
N GLU A 221 -16.86 0.02 2.46
CA GLU A 221 -16.35 -1.34 2.37
C GLU A 221 -17.39 -2.39 2.74
N VAL A 222 -17.25 -3.57 2.16
CA VAL A 222 -18.05 -4.75 2.46
C VAL A 222 -17.14 -5.99 2.47
N TYR A 223 -17.26 -6.78 3.54
CA TYR A 223 -16.55 -8.05 3.66
C TYR A 223 -17.53 -9.16 4.06
N TYR A 224 -17.32 -10.35 3.52
CA TYR A 224 -18.20 -11.49 3.75
C TYR A 224 -17.42 -12.81 3.71
N LYS A 225 -17.89 -13.81 4.45
CA LYS A 225 -17.28 -15.13 4.52
C LYS A 225 -17.75 -16.05 3.39
N GLU A 226 -18.95 -15.82 2.84
CA GLU A 226 -19.55 -16.63 1.79
C GLU A 226 -20.57 -15.84 0.97
N MET A 227 -20.87 -16.32 -0.25
CA MET A 227 -21.75 -15.66 -1.20
C MET A 227 -23.18 -15.44 -0.65
N LYS A 228 -23.69 -16.36 0.18
CA LYS A 228 -25.03 -16.24 0.75
C LYS A 228 -25.12 -15.05 1.71
N SER A 229 -24.06 -14.80 2.49
CA SER A 229 -23.95 -13.63 3.36
C SER A 229 -23.85 -12.33 2.54
N TYR A 230 -23.11 -12.34 1.42
CA TYR A 230 -23.08 -11.20 0.52
C TYR A 230 -24.46 -10.87 -0.05
N GLN A 231 -25.21 -11.88 -0.54
CA GLN A 231 -26.58 -11.69 -1.02
C GLN A 231 -27.51 -11.13 0.06
N SER A 232 -27.31 -11.53 1.33
CA SER A 232 -28.05 -10.96 2.46
C SER A 232 -27.72 -9.47 2.68
N VAL A 233 -26.44 -9.10 2.56
CA VAL A 233 -26.00 -7.68 2.60
C VAL A 233 -26.63 -6.89 1.45
N LEU A 234 -26.64 -7.41 0.22
CA LEU A 234 -27.28 -6.75 -0.92
C LEU A 234 -28.77 -6.52 -0.68
N LYS A 235 -29.46 -7.48 -0.04
CA LYS A 235 -30.86 -7.29 0.37
C LYS A 235 -31.01 -6.24 1.47
N PHE A 236 -30.07 -6.16 2.42
CA PHE A 236 -30.05 -5.10 3.42
C PHE A 236 -29.93 -3.73 2.77
N ILE A 237 -29.02 -3.56 1.78
CA ILE A 237 -28.89 -2.33 0.99
C ILE A 237 -30.21 -1.99 0.30
N PHE A 238 -30.85 -2.97 -0.38
CA PHE A 238 -32.15 -2.77 -1.02
C PHE A 238 -33.23 -2.27 -0.08
N ASN A 239 -33.21 -2.63 1.20
CA ASN A 239 -34.23 -2.18 2.14
C ASN A 239 -34.23 -0.65 2.38
N HIS A 240 -33.20 0.06 1.89
CA HIS A 240 -33.11 1.53 1.88
C HIS A 240 -33.70 2.17 0.61
N ASN A 241 -34.45 1.42 -0.23
CA ASN A 241 -35.00 1.86 -1.52
C ASN A 241 -35.98 3.04 -1.43
N THR A 242 -36.48 3.39 -0.24
CA THR A 242 -37.27 4.60 -0.01
C THR A 242 -36.41 5.85 0.25
N GLN A 243 -35.14 5.65 0.60
CA GLN A 243 -34.19 6.72 0.92
C GLN A 243 -33.18 6.95 -0.22
N CYS A 244 -32.81 5.88 -0.91
CA CYS A 244 -31.78 5.88 -1.94
C CYS A 244 -32.32 5.35 -3.27
N LYS A 245 -31.72 5.84 -4.38
CA LYS A 245 -31.98 5.37 -5.74
C LYS A 245 -30.78 4.68 -6.32
N THR A 246 -29.60 5.17 -6.02
CA THR A 246 -28.32 4.64 -6.50
C THR A 246 -27.56 3.97 -5.36
N VAL A 247 -26.73 3.02 -5.73
CA VAL A 247 -25.80 2.32 -4.84
C VAL A 247 -24.42 2.40 -5.46
N THR A 248 -23.45 2.88 -4.69
CA THR A 248 -22.03 2.85 -5.06
C THR A 248 -21.32 1.94 -4.08
N ILE A 249 -20.62 0.92 -4.57
CA ILE A 249 -19.89 -0.05 -3.75
C ILE A 249 -18.41 0.00 -4.12
N ASN A 250 -17.55 0.24 -3.13
CA ASN A 250 -16.11 0.06 -3.24
C ASN A 250 -15.71 -1.32 -2.71
N THR A 251 -15.03 -2.12 -3.53
CA THR A 251 -14.67 -3.51 -3.20
C THR A 251 -13.39 -3.94 -3.93
N GLY A 252 -12.94 -5.17 -3.70
CA GLY A 252 -11.83 -5.78 -4.45
C GLY A 252 -12.21 -6.10 -5.90
N ILE A 253 -11.21 -6.11 -6.79
CA ILE A 253 -11.43 -6.34 -8.23
C ILE A 253 -11.94 -7.73 -8.59
N ASP A 254 -11.94 -8.64 -7.64
CA ASP A 254 -12.45 -10.03 -7.74
C ASP A 254 -13.88 -10.18 -7.22
N ASP A 255 -14.56 -9.07 -6.90
CA ASP A 255 -15.97 -9.08 -6.49
C ASP A 255 -16.86 -9.75 -7.54
N ARG A 256 -17.89 -10.46 -7.05
CA ARG A 256 -18.76 -11.32 -7.86
C ARG A 256 -20.16 -10.75 -8.10
N LEU A 257 -20.38 -9.46 -7.82
CA LEU A 257 -21.70 -8.86 -8.03
C LEU A 257 -22.16 -8.97 -9.49
N MET A 258 -21.24 -8.76 -10.43
CA MET A 258 -21.54 -8.90 -11.86
C MET A 258 -22.12 -10.27 -12.22
N ASP A 259 -21.62 -11.35 -11.58
CA ASP A 259 -22.02 -12.73 -11.87
C ASP A 259 -23.42 -13.08 -11.32
N ILE A 260 -23.88 -12.31 -10.33
CA ILE A 260 -25.13 -12.59 -9.60
C ILE A 260 -26.25 -11.60 -9.86
N LEU A 261 -26.03 -10.51 -10.60
CA LEU A 261 -27.09 -9.61 -11.07
C LEU A 261 -27.90 -10.23 -12.19
N ASP A 262 -29.21 -9.94 -12.26
CA ASP A 262 -30.06 -10.41 -13.38
C ASP A 262 -29.73 -9.67 -14.68
N ASN A 263 -29.39 -8.41 -14.58
CA ASN A 263 -29.00 -7.57 -15.73
C ASN A 263 -27.77 -6.70 -15.36
N PRO A 264 -26.55 -7.26 -15.45
CA PRO A 264 -25.34 -6.49 -15.12
C PRO A 264 -25.02 -5.38 -16.15
N LYS A 265 -25.71 -5.34 -17.30
CA LYS A 265 -25.47 -4.38 -18.37
C LYS A 265 -25.75 -2.93 -17.93
N ASP A 266 -26.70 -2.73 -17.04
CA ASP A 266 -27.14 -1.40 -16.61
C ASP A 266 -26.30 -0.88 -15.42
N ALA A 267 -25.51 -1.76 -14.79
CA ALA A 267 -24.54 -1.39 -13.76
C ALA A 267 -23.20 -0.95 -14.38
N SER A 268 -22.50 -0.07 -13.69
CA SER A 268 -21.13 0.34 -14.04
C SER A 268 -20.14 -0.36 -13.16
N PHE A 269 -19.10 -0.97 -13.75
CA PHE A 269 -17.99 -1.62 -13.06
C PHE A 269 -16.70 -0.93 -13.49
N THR A 270 -16.09 -0.15 -12.60
CA THR A 270 -14.92 0.66 -12.91
C THR A 270 -13.74 0.27 -12.03
N ILE A 271 -12.70 -0.31 -12.62
CA ILE A 271 -11.43 -0.54 -11.92
C ILE A 271 -10.64 0.76 -11.89
N LYS A 272 -10.23 1.17 -10.70
CA LYS A 272 -9.44 2.39 -10.46
C LYS A 272 -8.13 2.02 -9.77
N PRO A 273 -6.97 2.51 -10.25
CA PRO A 273 -5.74 2.47 -9.46
C PRO A 273 -5.98 3.19 -8.13
N PHE A 274 -5.62 2.56 -7.02
CA PHE A 274 -5.98 3.08 -5.69
C PHE A 274 -4.76 3.37 -4.83
N MET A 275 -3.96 2.36 -4.46
CA MET A 275 -2.77 2.61 -3.66
C MET A 275 -1.49 2.26 -4.40
N MET A 276 -0.43 2.94 -3.99
CA MET A 276 0.93 2.71 -4.47
C MET A 276 1.78 2.08 -3.37
N ALA A 277 2.78 1.32 -3.78
CA ALA A 277 3.83 0.79 -2.92
C ALA A 277 5.20 1.17 -3.45
N ARG A 278 6.22 1.10 -2.58
CA ARG A 278 7.62 1.33 -2.92
C ARG A 278 8.52 0.48 -2.04
N ILE A 279 9.36 -0.33 -2.64
CA ILE A 279 10.40 -1.09 -1.94
C ILE A 279 11.55 -0.13 -1.58
N VAL A 280 11.90 -0.06 -0.31
CA VAL A 280 13.00 0.79 0.19
C VAL A 280 14.31 0.03 0.34
N ASP A 281 14.25 -1.29 0.52
CA ASP A 281 15.40 -2.20 0.63
C ASP A 281 15.08 -3.51 -0.09
N ILE A 282 15.75 -3.76 -1.21
CA ILE A 282 15.47 -4.89 -2.11
C ILE A 282 15.83 -6.23 -1.46
N GLU A 283 17.01 -6.32 -0.84
CA GLU A 283 17.50 -7.57 -0.27
C GLU A 283 16.67 -7.96 0.97
N ASN A 284 16.37 -6.99 1.84
CA ASN A 284 15.51 -7.19 3.01
C ASN A 284 14.08 -7.56 2.59
N PHE A 285 13.51 -6.89 1.59
CA PHE A 285 12.17 -7.20 1.09
C PHE A 285 12.05 -8.66 0.62
N LEU A 286 13.00 -9.14 -0.17
CA LEU A 286 13.00 -10.52 -0.65
C LEU A 286 13.28 -11.54 0.47
N ARG A 287 14.16 -11.20 1.41
CA ARG A 287 14.44 -12.02 2.60
C ARG A 287 13.16 -12.22 3.44
N ASP A 288 12.38 -11.16 3.62
CA ASP A 288 11.19 -11.17 4.47
C ASP A 288 10.02 -11.86 3.78
N LEU A 289 9.82 -11.57 2.48
CA LEU A 289 8.70 -12.11 1.69
C LEU A 289 8.88 -13.58 1.32
N LYS A 290 10.11 -14.06 1.08
CA LYS A 290 10.43 -15.45 0.72
C LYS A 290 9.60 -15.97 -0.45
N ILE A 291 9.62 -15.24 -1.57
CA ILE A 291 8.88 -15.60 -2.79
C ILE A 291 9.35 -16.96 -3.28
N LYS A 292 8.40 -17.91 -3.39
CA LYS A 292 8.67 -19.23 -3.98
C LYS A 292 8.60 -19.14 -5.51
N THR A 293 9.54 -19.79 -6.18
CA THR A 293 9.59 -19.94 -7.63
C THR A 293 9.24 -21.35 -8.04
N GLY A 294 8.61 -21.51 -9.22
CA GLY A 294 8.22 -22.83 -9.74
C GLY A 294 9.38 -23.62 -10.35
N GLN A 295 10.49 -22.95 -10.68
CA GLN A 295 11.71 -23.56 -11.24
C GLN A 295 12.88 -23.18 -10.34
N GLU A 296 13.94 -23.99 -10.40
CA GLU A 296 15.17 -23.77 -9.63
C GLU A 296 16.39 -23.72 -10.55
N GLY A 297 17.49 -23.14 -10.08
CA GLY A 297 18.78 -23.19 -10.75
C GLY A 297 18.99 -22.12 -11.82
N HIS A 298 18.21 -21.04 -11.78
CA HIS A 298 18.37 -19.88 -12.67
C HIS A 298 18.98 -18.69 -11.92
N SER A 299 19.75 -17.89 -12.65
CA SER A 299 20.32 -16.63 -12.16
C SER A 299 20.29 -15.59 -13.28
N LEU A 300 20.08 -14.33 -12.91
CA LEU A 300 20.05 -13.15 -13.78
C LEU A 300 20.73 -11.98 -13.11
N ASN A 301 21.38 -11.14 -13.92
CA ASN A 301 21.89 -9.86 -13.47
C ASN A 301 20.96 -8.74 -13.92
N ILE A 302 20.40 -8.05 -12.96
CA ILE A 302 19.43 -6.98 -13.18
C ILE A 302 20.05 -5.67 -12.70
N GLU A 303 20.12 -4.70 -13.58
CA GLU A 303 20.47 -3.34 -13.22
C GLU A 303 19.23 -2.63 -12.66
N ILE A 304 19.34 -2.12 -11.44
CA ILE A 304 18.27 -1.36 -10.79
C ILE A 304 18.62 0.11 -10.73
N SER A 305 17.65 0.95 -11.09
CA SER A 305 17.73 2.41 -10.92
C SER A 305 16.69 2.89 -9.94
N ASP A 306 17.13 3.65 -8.93
CA ASP A 306 16.30 4.26 -7.89
C ASP A 306 16.57 5.77 -7.85
N PRO A 307 15.57 6.63 -8.07
CA PRO A 307 15.77 8.08 -8.10
C PRO A 307 16.05 8.70 -6.74
N VAL A 308 15.78 7.98 -5.64
CA VAL A 308 15.83 8.51 -4.27
C VAL A 308 16.86 7.79 -3.40
N ILE A 309 16.72 6.47 -3.25
CA ILE A 309 17.61 5.67 -2.39
C ILE A 309 18.80 5.21 -3.23
N ARG A 310 19.92 5.92 -3.06
CA ARG A 310 21.14 5.66 -3.86
C ARG A 310 21.68 4.26 -3.67
N GLU A 311 21.50 3.71 -2.48
CA GLU A 311 21.95 2.37 -2.09
C GLU A 311 21.25 1.26 -2.89
N ASN A 312 20.05 1.51 -3.45
CA ASN A 312 19.36 0.58 -4.33
C ASN A 312 19.92 0.60 -5.79
N ASN A 313 20.65 1.62 -6.19
CA ASN A 313 21.22 1.66 -7.54
C ASN A 313 22.37 0.68 -7.70
N GLY A 314 22.38 -0.06 -8.79
CA GLY A 314 23.44 -0.98 -9.13
C GLY A 314 22.96 -2.29 -9.75
N ILE A 315 23.88 -3.23 -9.94
CA ILE A 315 23.59 -4.53 -10.52
C ILE A 315 23.34 -5.52 -9.38
N TYR A 316 22.26 -6.27 -9.48
CA TYR A 316 21.89 -7.32 -8.55
C TYR A 316 21.85 -8.67 -9.28
N SER A 317 22.48 -9.70 -8.72
CA SER A 317 22.20 -11.07 -9.11
C SER A 317 20.93 -11.54 -8.42
N PHE A 318 19.91 -11.85 -9.21
CA PHE A 318 18.70 -12.52 -8.77
C PHE A 318 18.84 -14.01 -9.04
N ASP A 319 18.62 -14.85 -8.05
CA ASP A 319 18.68 -16.30 -8.21
C ASP A 319 17.50 -17.00 -7.49
N ASN A 320 17.20 -18.22 -7.97
CA ASN A 320 16.20 -19.09 -7.38
C ASN A 320 16.76 -20.50 -7.07
N ASN A 321 18.05 -20.59 -6.83
CA ASN A 321 18.77 -21.86 -6.61
C ASN A 321 18.21 -22.74 -5.49
N THR A 322 17.44 -22.16 -4.57
CA THR A 322 16.83 -22.87 -3.42
C THR A 322 15.30 -22.92 -3.50
N GLY A 323 14.71 -22.67 -4.68
CA GLY A 323 13.27 -22.55 -4.86
C GLY A 323 12.67 -21.28 -4.21
N ILE A 324 13.54 -20.38 -3.73
CA ILE A 324 13.17 -19.07 -3.16
C ILE A 324 13.94 -18.00 -3.92
N LEU A 325 13.24 -16.98 -4.40
CA LEU A 325 13.85 -15.83 -5.04
C LEU A 325 14.71 -15.05 -4.04
N ARG A 326 15.94 -14.79 -4.44
CA ARG A 326 16.89 -13.96 -3.71
C ARG A 326 17.49 -12.92 -4.63
N ALA A 327 17.90 -11.81 -4.06
CA ALA A 327 18.74 -10.82 -4.74
C ALA A 327 19.98 -10.57 -3.92
N ARG A 328 21.09 -10.35 -4.60
CA ARG A 328 22.35 -9.96 -3.98
C ARG A 328 22.97 -8.87 -4.84
N LYS A 329 23.24 -7.72 -4.25
CA LYS A 329 23.92 -6.63 -4.92
C LYS A 329 25.36 -6.96 -5.19
N HIS A 330 25.82 -6.70 -6.42
CA HIS A 330 27.26 -6.72 -6.72
C HIS A 330 27.94 -5.56 -6.01
N GLY A 331 29.05 -5.84 -5.33
CA GLY A 331 29.85 -4.80 -4.68
C GLY A 331 30.29 -3.75 -5.69
N ASN A 332 30.16 -2.49 -5.35
CA ASN A 332 30.85 -1.44 -6.07
C ASN A 332 32.33 -1.58 -5.75
N ALA A 333 33.11 -2.14 -6.65
CA ALA A 333 34.57 -2.23 -6.54
C ALA A 333 35.23 -0.87 -6.20
N VAL A 334 34.54 0.25 -6.46
CA VAL A 334 35.01 1.61 -6.20
C VAL A 334 34.77 2.06 -4.75
N THR A 335 33.69 1.65 -4.09
CA THR A 335 33.41 2.04 -2.67
C THR A 335 34.25 1.25 -1.68
N ASP A 336 34.54 -0.02 -1.98
CA ASP A 336 35.45 -0.84 -1.16
C ASP A 336 36.91 -0.35 -1.28
N LEU A 337 37.29 0.26 -2.40
CA LEU A 337 38.62 0.84 -2.60
C LEU A 337 38.83 2.13 -1.80
N TYR A 338 37.82 2.97 -1.59
CA TYR A 338 37.96 4.16 -0.75
C TYR A 338 38.04 3.81 0.74
N GLY A 339 37.34 2.78 1.20
CA GLY A 339 37.42 2.26 2.57
C GLY A 339 38.76 1.56 2.87
N LEU A 340 39.40 0.93 1.87
CA LEU A 340 40.71 0.31 1.98
C LEU A 340 41.86 1.34 1.84
N ALA A 341 41.67 2.43 1.08
CA ALA A 341 42.68 3.47 0.89
C ALA A 341 42.91 4.32 2.14
N GLU A 342 41.92 4.50 3.00
CA GLU A 342 42.09 5.17 4.29
C GLU A 342 42.89 4.32 5.31
N ASN A 343 42.94 2.99 5.15
CA ASN A 343 43.67 2.06 6.04
C ASN A 343 45.05 1.60 5.52
N THR A 344 45.41 1.97 4.28
CA THR A 344 46.69 1.54 3.68
C THR A 344 47.50 2.74 3.15
N MET A 345 47.84 3.69 4.03
CA MET A 345 49.03 4.50 3.81
C MET A 345 50.25 3.71 4.27
N LEU A 346 50.78 2.82 3.43
CA LEU A 346 52.19 2.39 3.40
C LEU A 346 52.39 1.25 2.38
N GLY A 347 53.04 1.50 1.28
CA GLY A 347 53.87 0.56 0.52
C GLY A 347 53.23 -0.17 -0.66
N ASP A 348 53.82 0.05 -1.86
CA ASP A 348 53.77 -0.79 -3.09
C ASP A 348 52.50 -1.55 -3.48
N GLY A 349 51.39 -0.85 -3.61
CA GLY A 349 50.07 -1.45 -3.85
C GLY A 349 49.46 -1.33 -5.27
N GLY A 350 50.17 -0.72 -6.24
CA GLY A 350 49.60 -0.44 -7.57
C GLY A 350 49.19 -1.69 -8.37
N ALA A 351 49.93 -2.78 -8.25
CA ALA A 351 49.70 -4.02 -9.02
C ALA A 351 48.63 -4.97 -8.34
N ALA A 352 48.31 -4.76 -7.09
CA ALA A 352 47.30 -5.56 -6.36
C ALA A 352 45.87 -5.00 -6.58
N LEU A 353 45.74 -3.70 -6.85
CA LEU A 353 44.45 -3.03 -7.08
C LEU A 353 43.84 -3.36 -8.46
N GLU A 354 44.68 -3.59 -9.51
CA GLU A 354 44.17 -3.98 -10.83
C GLU A 354 43.60 -5.41 -10.92
N ARG A 355 43.87 -6.27 -9.92
CA ARG A 355 43.34 -7.65 -9.87
C ARG A 355 42.02 -7.84 -9.14
N LEU A 356 41.49 -6.80 -8.55
CA LEU A 356 40.21 -6.85 -7.76
C LEU A 356 39.02 -6.20 -8.48
N VAL A 357 39.25 -5.59 -9.67
CA VAL A 357 38.15 -5.10 -10.48
C VAL A 357 37.71 -6.26 -11.36
N GLU A 358 36.75 -7.04 -10.89
CA GLU A 358 36.00 -7.95 -11.74
C GLU A 358 35.24 -7.08 -12.77
N ASP A 359 35.29 -7.47 -14.04
CA ASP A 359 34.46 -6.83 -15.07
C ASP A 359 32.99 -6.88 -14.60
N PRO A 360 32.21 -5.79 -14.77
CA PRO A 360 30.82 -5.82 -14.41
C PRO A 360 30.14 -6.96 -15.17
N PRO A 361 29.27 -7.72 -14.47
CA PRO A 361 28.58 -8.84 -15.11
C PRO A 361 27.67 -8.32 -16.24
N ASP A 362 27.47 -9.14 -17.27
CA ASP A 362 26.53 -8.85 -18.35
C ASP A 362 25.13 -8.62 -17.72
N ILE A 363 24.45 -7.57 -18.16
CA ILE A 363 23.12 -7.18 -17.67
C ILE A 363 22.07 -7.84 -18.55
N ASP A 364 21.21 -8.66 -17.94
CA ASP A 364 20.09 -9.32 -18.62
C ASP A 364 18.92 -8.36 -18.87
N ILE A 365 18.64 -7.46 -17.90
CA ILE A 365 17.59 -6.44 -17.99
C ILE A 365 17.89 -5.27 -17.04
N SER A 366 17.49 -4.05 -17.46
CA SER A 366 17.48 -2.88 -16.57
C SER A 366 16.05 -2.55 -16.14
N LEU A 367 15.81 -2.45 -14.81
CA LEU A 367 14.52 -2.10 -14.22
C LEU A 367 14.65 -0.86 -13.34
N THR A 368 13.60 -0.05 -13.34
CA THR A 368 13.44 0.97 -12.29
C THR A 368 12.91 0.31 -11.00
N ILE A 369 13.13 0.96 -9.86
CA ILE A 369 12.55 0.51 -8.58
C ILE A 369 11.02 0.43 -8.63
N ASN A 370 10.36 1.28 -9.42
CA ASN A 370 8.91 1.27 -9.69
C ASN A 370 8.49 -0.05 -10.36
N GLU A 371 9.19 -0.43 -11.45
CA GLU A 371 8.93 -1.67 -12.19
C GLU A 371 9.17 -2.88 -11.29
N LEU A 372 10.30 -2.91 -10.57
CA LEU A 372 10.62 -3.99 -9.64
C LEU A 372 9.56 -4.08 -8.52
N THR A 373 9.11 -2.96 -7.96
CA THR A 373 8.06 -2.94 -6.94
C THR A 373 6.78 -3.58 -7.46
N SER A 374 6.28 -3.15 -8.63
CA SER A 374 5.05 -3.71 -9.21
C SER A 374 5.17 -5.21 -9.53
N LEU A 375 6.36 -5.67 -9.91
CA LEU A 375 6.67 -7.07 -10.18
C LEU A 375 6.66 -7.90 -8.88
N LEU A 376 7.38 -7.47 -7.85
CA LEU A 376 7.51 -8.21 -6.60
C LEU A 376 6.22 -8.19 -5.73
N PHE A 377 5.36 -7.20 -5.93
CA PHE A 377 3.99 -7.19 -5.40
C PHE A 377 3.03 -8.11 -6.17
N ALA A 378 3.50 -8.77 -7.23
CA ALA A 378 2.69 -9.58 -8.15
C ALA A 378 1.52 -8.80 -8.78
N TYR A 379 1.63 -7.49 -8.86
CA TYR A 379 0.66 -6.62 -9.55
C TYR A 379 0.86 -6.65 -11.06
N ARG A 380 2.12 -6.69 -11.54
CA ARG A 380 2.50 -6.94 -12.92
C ARG A 380 3.31 -8.22 -13.04
N THR A 381 3.25 -8.87 -14.20
CA THR A 381 4.15 -9.97 -14.55
C THR A 381 5.39 -9.43 -15.26
N ILE A 382 6.41 -10.26 -15.42
CA ILE A 382 7.60 -9.89 -16.19
C ILE A 382 7.24 -9.68 -17.67
N GLU A 383 6.25 -10.42 -18.20
CA GLU A 383 5.73 -10.25 -19.55
C GLU A 383 5.09 -8.86 -19.73
N ASP A 384 4.30 -8.40 -18.74
CA ASP A 384 3.72 -7.05 -18.77
C ASP A 384 4.80 -5.98 -18.88
N ILE A 385 5.86 -6.11 -18.04
CA ILE A 385 6.96 -5.14 -18.01
C ILE A 385 7.74 -5.16 -19.33
N CYS A 386 8.12 -6.33 -19.80
CA CYS A 386 8.86 -6.48 -21.06
C CYS A 386 8.03 -5.97 -22.24
N PHE A 387 6.72 -6.27 -22.29
CA PHE A 387 5.82 -5.75 -23.33
C PHE A 387 5.78 -4.23 -23.34
N ILE A 388 5.66 -3.58 -22.16
CA ILE A 388 5.63 -2.13 -22.03
C ILE A 388 6.97 -1.51 -22.47
N LYS A 389 8.10 -2.19 -22.19
CA LYS A 389 9.45 -1.75 -22.57
C LYS A 389 9.79 -2.04 -24.05
N GLY A 390 8.98 -2.86 -24.73
CA GLY A 390 9.22 -3.28 -26.11
C GLY A 390 10.42 -4.23 -26.25
N ILE A 391 10.64 -5.10 -25.25
CA ILE A 391 11.72 -6.10 -25.24
C ILE A 391 11.15 -7.51 -25.14
N ASP A 392 11.86 -8.48 -25.67
CA ASP A 392 11.48 -9.89 -25.59
C ASP A 392 11.76 -10.46 -24.19
N VAL A 393 10.88 -11.34 -23.74
CA VAL A 393 11.04 -12.05 -22.47
C VAL A 393 11.89 -13.28 -22.69
N SER A 394 13.09 -13.32 -22.09
CA SER A 394 13.95 -14.51 -22.12
C SER A 394 13.39 -15.64 -21.23
N ASP A 395 13.81 -16.89 -21.52
CA ASP A 395 13.43 -18.04 -20.70
C ASP A 395 13.93 -17.91 -19.25
N SER A 396 15.09 -17.31 -19.07
CA SER A 396 15.67 -17.05 -17.74
C SER A 396 14.83 -16.04 -16.94
N LEU A 397 14.35 -14.95 -17.58
CA LEU A 397 13.43 -14.00 -16.95
C LEU A 397 12.14 -14.66 -16.51
N ARG A 398 11.54 -15.53 -17.35
CA ARG A 398 10.35 -16.30 -16.96
C ARG A 398 10.61 -17.25 -15.82
N ALA A 399 11.75 -17.92 -15.81
CA ALA A 399 12.09 -18.88 -14.76
C ALA A 399 12.32 -18.21 -13.39
N ILE A 400 12.93 -17.02 -13.37
CA ILE A 400 13.19 -16.24 -12.15
C ILE A 400 11.89 -15.59 -11.63
N PHE A 401 11.08 -15.01 -12.53
CA PHE A 401 9.86 -14.28 -12.19
C PHE A 401 8.58 -15.05 -12.57
N ASP A 402 8.59 -16.37 -12.35
CA ASP A 402 7.43 -17.25 -12.61
C ASP A 402 6.35 -17.04 -11.53
N PHE A 403 5.85 -15.81 -11.38
CA PHE A 403 4.69 -15.55 -10.54
C PHE A 403 3.56 -14.93 -11.33
N LYS A 404 2.37 -15.48 -11.08
CA LYS A 404 1.13 -14.97 -11.64
C LYS A 404 0.71 -13.69 -10.93
N LYS A 405 0.00 -12.84 -11.65
CA LYS A 405 -0.73 -11.72 -11.03
C LYS A 405 -1.59 -12.22 -9.88
N LYS A 406 -1.61 -11.45 -8.82
CA LYS A 406 -2.45 -11.69 -7.65
C LYS A 406 -3.22 -10.44 -7.32
N THR A 407 -4.39 -10.61 -6.74
CA THR A 407 -5.18 -9.48 -6.26
C THR A 407 -4.59 -8.96 -4.96
N ASN A 408 -4.16 -7.70 -4.98
CA ASN A 408 -3.83 -6.92 -3.79
C ASN A 408 -5.01 -6.01 -3.50
N TYR A 409 -5.50 -6.00 -2.26
CA TYR A 409 -6.62 -5.15 -1.86
C TYR A 409 -6.40 -4.56 -0.48
N ILE A 410 -6.26 -3.24 -0.43
CA ILE A 410 -6.25 -2.44 0.79
C ILE A 410 -7.30 -1.35 0.61
N ASN A 411 -8.15 -1.16 1.60
CA ASN A 411 -9.20 -0.15 1.62
C ASN A 411 -9.01 0.74 2.86
N GLU A 412 -7.86 1.43 2.90
CA GLU A 412 -7.50 2.35 3.97
C GLU A 412 -7.61 3.78 3.48
N TYR A 413 -8.51 4.54 4.07
CA TYR A 413 -8.65 5.99 3.86
C TYR A 413 -8.03 6.74 5.05
N VAL A 414 -7.42 7.88 4.76
CA VAL A 414 -6.92 8.83 5.77
C VAL A 414 -7.29 10.22 5.36
#